data_affdb4791ca1f90cc09c136691ab029b
#
_entry.id   affdb4791ca1f90cc09c136691ab029b
#
_cell.length_a   1.000
_cell.length_b   1.000
_cell.length_c   1.000
_cell.angle_alpha   90.00
_cell.angle_beta   90.00
_cell.angle_gamma   90.00
#
_symmetry.space_group_name_H-M   'P 1'
#
loop_
_entity.id
_entity.type
_entity.pdbx_description
1 polymer ?
#
loop_
_entity_poly.entity_id
_entity_poly.type
_entity_poly.pdbx_seq_one_letter_code
_entity_poly.pdbx_strand_id
1 'polypeptide(L)'
;MPELVGEWIGKYHGHFEEVIRINLQDGKWIATKITGDENVPAGEITWRVDPTTCIGEGQIAGQGFLKPSFVPGHLEILSPSRIIFHWEELGQVEYRRDD
;
A
#
# COMPACT_ATOMS: atom_id res chain seq x y z
N MET A 1 5.37 -18.50 4.30
CA MET A 1 5.17 -17.10 3.89
C MET A 1 3.68 -16.82 3.82
N PRO A 2 3.19 -15.76 4.44
CA PRO A 2 1.77 -15.44 4.37
C PRO A 2 1.36 -15.07 2.95
N GLU A 3 0.13 -15.43 2.63
CA GLU A 3 -0.45 -15.11 1.33
C GLU A 3 -1.19 -13.80 1.44
N LEU A 4 -0.70 -12.76 0.75
CA LEU A 4 -1.29 -11.44 0.81
C LEU A 4 -2.06 -11.05 -0.44
N VAL A 5 -2.04 -11.89 -1.47
CA VAL A 5 -2.74 -11.59 -2.73
C VAL A 5 -4.24 -11.42 -2.46
N GLY A 6 -4.83 -10.36 -3.00
CA GLY A 6 -6.25 -10.08 -2.84
C GLY A 6 -6.50 -8.63 -2.52
N GLU A 7 -7.75 -8.34 -2.11
CA GLU A 7 -8.17 -6.97 -1.82
C GLU A 7 -8.13 -6.69 -0.34
N TRP A 8 -7.73 -5.47 -0.03
CA TRP A 8 -7.54 -4.99 1.33
C TRP A 8 -8.15 -3.61 1.46
N ILE A 9 -8.65 -3.29 2.66
CA ILE A 9 -9.23 -1.99 2.95
C ILE A 9 -8.34 -1.28 3.95
N GLY A 10 -7.92 -0.06 3.63
CA GLY A 10 -7.12 0.78 4.51
C GLY A 10 -7.81 2.10 4.77
N LYS A 11 -7.55 2.67 5.95
CA LYS A 11 -8.09 3.97 6.30
C LYS A 11 -6.97 4.99 6.22
N TYR A 12 -7.02 5.78 5.15
CA TYR A 12 -6.01 6.80 4.91
C TYR A 12 -6.37 8.11 5.63
N HIS A 13 -5.41 9.02 5.69
CA HIS A 13 -5.63 10.35 6.26
C HIS A 13 -6.81 11.01 5.55
N GLY A 14 -7.65 11.71 6.32
CA GLY A 14 -8.83 12.36 5.77
C GLY A 14 -10.11 11.54 5.90
N HIS A 15 -10.04 10.40 6.61
CA HIS A 15 -11.21 9.63 7.02
C HIS A 15 -11.87 8.78 5.94
N PHE A 16 -11.26 8.65 4.77
CA PHE A 16 -11.79 7.80 3.72
C PHE A 16 -11.16 6.43 3.76
N GLU A 17 -11.99 5.40 3.59
CA GLU A 17 -11.48 4.05 3.37
C GLU A 17 -11.09 3.91 1.91
N GLU A 18 -9.96 3.25 1.69
CA GLU A 18 -9.42 2.99 0.35
C GLU A 18 -9.27 1.51 0.17
N VAL A 19 -9.59 1.03 -1.02
CA VAL A 19 -9.39 -0.38 -1.37
C VAL A 19 -8.13 -0.48 -2.21
N ILE A 20 -7.27 -1.41 -1.85
CA ILE A 20 -6.09 -1.75 -2.65
C ILE A 20 -6.16 -3.21 -3.03
N ARG A 21 -5.43 -3.57 -4.09
CA ARG A 21 -5.23 -4.96 -4.48
C ARG A 21 -3.75 -5.28 -4.39
N ILE A 22 -3.43 -6.37 -3.71
CA ILE A 22 -2.06 -6.86 -3.64
C ILE A 22 -1.91 -8.03 -4.61
N ASN A 23 -0.91 -7.95 -5.47
CA ASN A 23 -0.53 -9.02 -6.38
C ASN A 23 0.94 -9.32 -6.21
N LEU A 24 1.33 -10.53 -6.59
CA LEU A 24 2.73 -10.93 -6.63
C LEU A 24 3.20 -10.78 -8.08
N GLN A 25 4.14 -9.87 -8.33
CA GLN A 25 4.68 -9.61 -9.66
C GLN A 25 6.20 -9.54 -9.59
N ASP A 26 6.87 -10.33 -10.42
CA ASP A 26 8.33 -10.35 -10.49
C ASP A 26 8.98 -10.52 -9.12
N GLY A 27 8.38 -11.38 -8.30
CA GLY A 27 8.89 -11.67 -6.96
C GLY A 27 8.62 -10.60 -5.91
N LYS A 28 7.76 -9.64 -6.20
CA LYS A 28 7.41 -8.57 -5.26
C LYS A 28 5.91 -8.49 -5.02
N TRP A 29 5.53 -8.14 -3.80
CA TRP A 29 4.15 -7.77 -3.52
C TRP A 29 3.94 -6.33 -3.98
N ILE A 30 3.02 -6.17 -4.92
CA ILE A 30 2.67 -4.87 -5.49
C ILE A 30 1.25 -4.52 -5.05
N ALA A 31 1.11 -3.41 -4.34
CA ALA A 31 -0.20 -2.92 -3.91
C ALA A 31 -0.65 -1.80 -4.85
N THR A 32 -1.76 -2.03 -5.54
CA THR A 32 -2.31 -1.09 -6.50
C THR A 32 -3.61 -0.53 -5.95
N LYS A 33 -3.83 0.76 -6.11
CA LYS A 33 -5.07 1.39 -5.66
C LYS A 33 -6.24 0.98 -6.55
N ILE A 34 -7.30 0.46 -5.94
CA ILE A 34 -8.56 0.18 -6.62
C ILE A 34 -9.41 1.44 -6.56
N THR A 35 -9.51 2.05 -5.36
CA THR A 35 -10.08 3.39 -5.22
C THR A 35 -8.91 4.37 -5.17
N GLY A 36 -9.08 5.54 -5.77
CA GLY A 36 -8.02 6.54 -5.74
C GLY A 36 -8.33 7.65 -4.76
N ASP A 37 -7.34 8.50 -4.52
CA ASP A 37 -7.52 9.73 -3.76
C ASP A 37 -6.98 10.90 -4.58
N GLU A 38 -6.97 12.08 -3.98
CA GLU A 38 -6.54 13.29 -4.68
C GLU A 38 -5.05 13.29 -5.01
N ASN A 39 -4.28 12.46 -4.33
CA ASN A 39 -2.84 12.41 -4.50
C ASN A 39 -2.41 11.27 -5.40
N VAL A 40 -2.88 10.05 -5.13
CA VAL A 40 -2.53 8.86 -5.92
C VAL A 40 -3.81 8.27 -6.47
N PRO A 41 -4.03 8.36 -7.80
CA PRO A 41 -5.29 7.91 -8.39
C PRO A 41 -5.42 6.39 -8.46
N ALA A 42 -6.65 5.94 -8.74
CA ALA A 42 -6.93 4.52 -8.97
C ALA A 42 -6.05 4.00 -10.11
N GLY A 43 -5.60 2.76 -9.98
CA GLY A 43 -4.74 2.12 -10.98
C GLY A 43 -3.25 2.30 -10.72
N GLU A 44 -2.87 3.24 -9.84
CA GLU A 44 -1.47 3.47 -9.52
C GLU A 44 -1.00 2.62 -8.36
N ILE A 45 0.29 2.33 -8.34
CA ILE A 45 0.90 1.59 -7.24
C ILE A 45 0.95 2.49 -6.01
N THR A 46 0.47 1.99 -4.86
CA THR A 46 0.61 2.72 -3.61
C THR A 46 1.90 2.32 -2.88
N TRP A 47 2.27 1.04 -2.92
CA TRP A 47 3.55 0.58 -2.37
C TRP A 47 3.91 -0.79 -2.95
N ARG A 48 5.19 -1.15 -2.77
CA ARG A 48 5.69 -2.45 -3.19
C ARG A 48 6.82 -2.87 -2.28
N VAL A 49 6.89 -4.15 -1.95
CA VAL A 49 7.88 -4.68 -1.01
C VAL A 49 8.39 -6.04 -1.47
N ASP A 50 9.59 -6.38 -1.00
CA ASP A 50 10.15 -7.71 -1.13
C ASP A 50 9.45 -8.61 -0.10
N PRO A 51 8.87 -9.76 -0.52
CA PRO A 51 8.16 -10.65 0.42
C PRO A 51 9.05 -11.26 1.50
N THR A 52 10.35 -11.37 1.23
CA THR A 52 11.28 -11.98 2.19
C THR A 52 11.64 -11.02 3.32
N THR A 53 11.90 -9.75 2.98
CA THR A 53 12.35 -8.76 3.94
C THR A 53 11.23 -7.83 4.39
N CYS A 54 10.15 -7.74 3.64
CA CYS A 54 9.05 -6.77 3.84
C CYS A 54 9.54 -5.33 3.70
N ILE A 55 10.68 -5.12 3.06
CA ILE A 55 11.23 -3.79 2.81
C ILE A 55 10.98 -3.41 1.37
N GLY A 56 10.67 -2.16 1.14
CA GLY A 56 10.40 -1.65 -0.20
C GLY A 56 10.21 -0.16 -0.21
N GLU A 57 9.18 0.29 -0.92
CA GLU A 57 8.94 1.72 -1.10
C GLU A 57 7.47 1.99 -1.30
N GLY A 58 7.06 3.19 -0.89
CA GLY A 58 5.70 3.66 -1.05
C GLY A 58 5.66 4.91 -1.90
N GLN A 59 4.59 5.05 -2.69
CA GLN A 59 4.44 6.20 -3.56
C GLN A 59 3.80 7.35 -2.82
N ILE A 60 4.35 8.55 -3.04
CA ILE A 60 3.79 9.80 -2.55
C ILE A 60 3.63 10.74 -3.74
N ALA A 61 2.68 11.65 -3.63
CA ALA A 61 2.45 12.66 -4.67
C ALA A 61 1.72 13.85 -4.06
N GLY A 62 1.88 15.00 -4.69
CA GLY A 62 1.06 16.16 -4.36
C GLY A 62 -0.34 16.00 -4.93
N GLN A 63 -1.23 16.92 -4.55
CA GLN A 63 -2.61 16.92 -5.03
C GLN A 63 -2.64 16.95 -6.57
N GLY A 64 -3.52 16.15 -7.17
CA GLY A 64 -3.58 16.01 -8.61
C GLY A 64 -2.48 15.12 -9.18
N PHE A 65 -1.91 14.24 -8.37
CA PHE A 65 -0.82 13.35 -8.74
C PHE A 65 0.41 14.14 -9.20
N LEU A 66 0.67 15.25 -8.51
CA LEU A 66 1.76 16.14 -8.85
C LEU A 66 3.09 15.60 -8.35
N LYS A 67 4.07 15.48 -9.26
CA LYS A 67 5.44 15.04 -8.97
C LYS A 67 5.49 13.77 -8.13
N PRO A 68 4.88 12.67 -8.61
CA PRO A 68 4.90 11.42 -7.86
C PRO A 68 6.32 10.91 -7.70
N SER A 69 6.59 10.30 -6.54
CA SER A 69 7.89 9.69 -6.28
C SER A 69 7.71 8.54 -5.29
N PHE A 70 8.71 7.67 -5.23
CA PHE A 70 8.73 6.57 -4.25
C PHE A 70 9.71 6.89 -3.15
N VAL A 71 9.30 6.63 -1.91
CA VAL A 71 10.15 6.82 -0.74
C VAL A 71 10.30 5.49 -0.01
N PRO A 72 11.37 5.31 0.77
CA PRO A 72 11.55 4.05 1.50
C PRO A 72 10.37 3.74 2.41
N GLY A 73 10.06 2.45 2.54
CA GLY A 73 9.02 2.00 3.42
C GLY A 73 9.16 0.53 3.74
N HIS A 74 8.30 0.04 4.61
CA HIS A 74 8.28 -1.37 4.95
C HIS A 74 6.88 -1.82 5.35
N LEU A 75 6.65 -3.12 5.21
CA LEU A 75 5.38 -3.74 5.54
C LEU A 75 5.50 -4.50 6.86
N GLU A 76 4.53 -4.29 7.73
CA GLU A 76 4.43 -5.02 8.98
C GLU A 76 3.21 -5.95 8.87
N ILE A 77 3.42 -7.25 9.03
CA ILE A 77 2.35 -8.24 8.96
C ILE A 77 1.92 -8.59 10.37
N LEU A 78 0.71 -8.17 10.76
CA LEU A 78 0.20 -8.41 12.11
C LEU A 78 -0.51 -9.77 12.21
N SER A 79 -1.19 -10.15 11.14
CA SER A 79 -1.94 -11.42 11.07
C SER A 79 -2.25 -11.71 9.61
N PRO A 80 -2.83 -12.88 9.28
CA PRO A 80 -3.23 -13.15 7.90
C PRO A 80 -4.27 -12.17 7.34
N SER A 81 -4.92 -11.37 8.20
CA SER A 81 -5.97 -10.45 7.78
C SER A 81 -5.70 -8.99 8.13
N ARG A 82 -4.52 -8.68 8.69
CA ARG A 82 -4.19 -7.29 9.07
C ARG A 82 -2.72 -7.01 8.80
N ILE A 83 -2.45 -5.93 8.08
CA ILE A 83 -1.10 -5.49 7.75
C ILE A 83 -1.02 -3.97 7.92
N ILE A 84 0.20 -3.46 8.10
CA ILE A 84 0.46 -2.02 8.16
C ILE A 84 1.60 -1.72 7.19
N PHE A 85 1.41 -0.73 6.31
CA PHE A 85 2.52 -0.21 5.53
C PHE A 85 2.98 1.12 6.12
N HIS A 86 4.30 1.23 6.30
CA HIS A 86 4.94 2.41 6.87
C HIS A 86 5.69 3.14 5.75
N TRP A 87 5.28 4.37 5.45
CA TRP A 87 6.10 5.30 4.65
C TRP A 87 7.07 5.95 5.64
N GLU A 88 8.34 5.69 5.50
CA GLU A 88 9.34 6.18 6.45
C GLU A 88 9.23 7.69 6.63
N GLU A 89 9.13 8.15 7.88
CA GLU A 89 9.04 9.56 8.28
C GLU A 89 7.77 10.27 7.81
N LEU A 90 6.85 9.58 7.12
CA LEU A 90 5.67 10.23 6.57
C LEU A 90 4.35 9.68 7.11
N GLY A 91 4.36 8.51 7.73
CA GLY A 91 3.14 7.94 8.31
C GLY A 91 2.92 6.49 7.92
N GLN A 92 1.75 5.99 8.30
CA GLN A 92 1.43 4.58 8.11
C GLN A 92 -0.05 4.41 7.86
N VAL A 93 -0.40 3.29 7.20
CA VAL A 93 -1.79 2.90 6.96
C VAL A 93 -1.94 1.44 7.35
N GLU A 94 -2.95 1.16 8.17
CA GLU A 94 -3.31 -0.21 8.49
C GLU A 94 -4.39 -0.69 7.53
N TYR A 95 -4.20 -1.90 7.00
CA TYR A 95 -5.16 -2.51 6.09
C TYR A 95 -5.72 -3.79 6.70
N ARG A 96 -6.97 -4.07 6.40
CA ARG A 96 -7.62 -5.33 6.74
C ARG A 96 -8.13 -6.01 5.49
N ARG A 97 -8.23 -7.34 5.51
CA ARG A 97 -8.78 -8.08 4.37
C ARG A 97 -10.20 -7.63 4.07
N ASP A 98 -10.48 -7.51 2.79
CA ASP A 98 -11.82 -7.26 2.29
C ASP A 98 -12.45 -8.60 1.89
N ASP A 99 -12.94 -9.31 2.90
CA ASP A 99 -13.57 -10.62 2.67
C ASP A 99 -15.03 -10.58 3.07
#